data_2256c2e4b01508cf4d2cd203a27f443c
#
_entry.id   2256c2e4b01508cf4d2cd203a27f443c
#
_cell.length_a   1.000
_cell.length_b   1.000
_cell.length_c   1.000
_cell.angle_alpha   90.00
_cell.angle_beta   90.00
_cell.angle_gamma   90.00
#
_symmetry.space_group_name_H-M   'P 1'
#
loop_
_entity.id
_entity.type
_entity.pdbx_description
1 polymer ?
#
loop_
_entity_poly.entity_id
_entity_poly.type
_entity_poly.pdbx_seq_one_letter_code
_entity_poly.pdbx_strand_id
1 'polypeptide(L)'
;ARLGLKKVGQQQLEQSIERVIAGPEKKSRAMMSEYEKNLVSYHEAGHALLGYLLPECDPVHKVSIIPRGRAGGYTLLLPTEDRNYMTRTHLRHQIIMMLGGRVAEEIVLHEISTGASNDIERATSTIRRMITEWGMSDELGTITFGNNNNDQVFLGRDLGRDRNYSEAVAYSIDKEVKRMMDDCHAEARRLLSENLGKLTLIAEIGRA
;
A
#
# COMPACT_ATOMS: atom_id res chain seq x y z
N ALA A 1 11.67 22.26 21.96
CA ALA A 1 11.56 23.72 21.99
C ALA A 1 10.10 24.20 21.87
N ARG A 2 9.34 23.83 20.83
CA ARG A 2 7.96 24.34 20.60
C ARG A 2 6.93 23.90 21.66
N LEU A 3 7.13 22.76 22.33
CA LEU A 3 6.27 22.23 23.40
C LEU A 3 6.77 22.56 24.81
N GLY A 4 7.82 23.38 24.97
CA GLY A 4 8.39 23.75 26.26
C GLY A 4 9.04 22.60 27.06
N LEU A 5 9.17 21.42 26.46
CA LEU A 5 9.72 20.23 27.09
C LEU A 5 11.24 20.34 27.27
N LYS A 6 11.74 20.02 28.45
CA LYS A 6 13.18 20.01 28.77
C LYS A 6 13.89 18.73 28.32
N LYS A 7 13.15 17.65 28.04
CA LYS A 7 13.67 16.36 27.57
C LYS A 7 12.77 15.81 26.47
N VAL A 8 13.34 15.07 25.52
CA VAL A 8 12.61 14.33 24.49
C VAL A 8 12.47 12.89 24.98
N GLY A 9 11.24 12.44 25.17
CA GLY A 9 10.93 11.07 25.54
C GLY A 9 10.46 10.25 24.31
N GLN A 10 10.20 8.97 24.54
CA GLN A 10 9.75 8.02 23.51
C GLN A 10 8.50 8.54 22.75
N GLN A 11 7.51 9.03 23.47
CA GLN A 11 6.27 9.56 22.89
C GLN A 11 6.52 10.71 21.89
N GLN A 12 7.46 11.62 22.20
CA GLN A 12 7.80 12.73 21.31
C GLN A 12 8.54 12.26 20.06
N LEU A 13 9.36 11.21 20.19
CA LEU A 13 10.04 10.59 19.06
C LEU A 13 9.01 9.94 18.12
N GLU A 14 8.11 9.12 18.66
CA GLU A 14 7.03 8.47 17.90
C GLU A 14 6.15 9.48 17.17
N GLN A 15 5.67 10.51 17.85
CA GLN A 15 4.89 11.60 17.24
C GLN A 15 5.65 12.32 16.11
N SER A 16 6.97 12.46 16.27
CA SER A 16 7.81 13.10 15.26
C SER A 16 7.97 12.22 14.03
N ILE A 17 8.18 10.93 14.23
CA ILE A 17 8.24 9.92 13.16
C ILE A 17 6.92 9.88 12.39
N GLU A 18 5.79 9.79 13.10
CA GLU A 18 4.46 9.80 12.50
C GLU A 18 4.21 11.07 11.68
N ARG A 19 4.65 12.22 12.19
CA ARG A 19 4.50 13.49 11.48
C ARG A 19 5.31 13.56 10.20
N VAL A 20 6.48 12.92 10.17
CA VAL A 20 7.33 12.85 8.97
C VAL A 20 6.74 11.88 7.94
N ILE A 21 6.27 10.70 8.38
CA ILE A 21 5.77 9.64 7.49
C ILE A 21 4.35 9.93 7.00
N ALA A 22 3.42 10.21 7.93
CA ALA A 22 1.99 10.36 7.64
C ALA A 22 1.53 11.83 7.51
N GLY A 23 2.42 12.78 7.79
CA GLY A 23 2.10 14.20 7.76
C GLY A 23 1.47 14.74 9.06
N PRO A 24 1.15 16.04 9.11
CA PRO A 24 0.54 16.66 10.29
C PRO A 24 -0.88 16.15 10.49
N GLU A 25 -1.24 15.95 11.76
CA GLU A 25 -2.60 15.60 12.16
C GLU A 25 -3.58 16.72 11.79
N LYS A 26 -4.70 16.34 11.17
CA LYS A 26 -5.79 17.29 10.89
C LYS A 26 -6.58 17.54 12.17
N LYS A 27 -6.67 18.81 12.57
CA LYS A 27 -7.46 19.22 13.74
C LYS A 27 -8.98 19.02 13.57
N SER A 28 -9.44 18.69 12.35
CA SER A 28 -10.86 18.54 12.00
C SER A 28 -11.43 17.14 12.27
N ARG A 29 -10.99 16.45 13.32
CA ARG A 29 -11.55 15.18 13.77
C ARG A 29 -13.08 15.24 14.00
N ALA A 30 -13.59 16.41 14.30
CA ALA A 30 -15.01 16.65 14.55
C ALA A 30 -15.93 16.55 13.30
N MET A 31 -15.38 16.36 12.09
CA MET A 31 -16.17 16.36 10.85
C MET A 31 -16.27 14.98 10.19
N MET A 32 -15.66 13.93 10.76
CA MET A 32 -15.78 12.59 10.21
C MET A 32 -17.09 11.97 10.65
N SER A 33 -17.95 11.60 9.69
CA SER A 33 -19.22 10.91 9.98
C SER A 33 -18.94 9.51 10.57
N GLU A 34 -19.90 8.93 11.29
CA GLU A 34 -19.77 7.57 11.82
C GLU A 34 -19.62 6.54 10.68
N TYR A 35 -20.25 6.80 9.53
CA TYR A 35 -20.04 5.98 8.34
C TYR A 35 -18.59 6.03 7.84
N GLU A 36 -18.00 7.22 7.73
CA GLU A 36 -16.60 7.38 7.31
C GLU A 36 -15.60 6.76 8.31
N LYS A 37 -15.86 6.90 9.62
CA LYS A 37 -15.06 6.24 10.65
C LYS A 37 -15.09 4.73 10.50
N ASN A 38 -16.28 4.18 10.25
CA ASN A 38 -16.46 2.75 10.02
C ASN A 38 -15.70 2.29 8.78
N LEU A 39 -15.85 3.02 7.67
CA LEU A 39 -15.18 2.75 6.41
C LEU A 39 -13.65 2.75 6.57
N VAL A 40 -13.09 3.81 7.15
CA VAL A 40 -11.65 3.93 7.38
C VAL A 40 -11.15 2.85 8.34
N SER A 41 -11.91 2.51 9.38
CA SER A 41 -11.52 1.48 10.35
C SER A 41 -11.37 0.10 9.69
N TYR A 42 -12.31 -0.30 8.85
CA TYR A 42 -12.21 -1.57 8.12
C TYR A 42 -11.12 -1.53 7.06
N HIS A 43 -10.94 -0.40 6.39
CA HIS A 43 -9.86 -0.20 5.43
C HIS A 43 -8.49 -0.43 6.07
N GLU A 44 -8.19 0.28 7.15
CA GLU A 44 -6.92 0.15 7.86
C GLU A 44 -6.77 -1.22 8.54
N ALA A 45 -7.86 -1.78 9.07
CA ALA A 45 -7.86 -3.14 9.62
C ALA A 45 -7.52 -4.19 8.55
N GLY A 46 -7.96 -3.99 7.31
CA GLY A 46 -7.61 -4.84 6.17
C GLY A 46 -6.11 -4.87 5.90
N HIS A 47 -5.47 -3.70 5.82
CA HIS A 47 -4.02 -3.59 5.68
C HIS A 47 -3.27 -4.24 6.85
N ALA A 48 -3.69 -3.93 8.07
CA ALA A 48 -3.05 -4.44 9.28
C ALA A 48 -3.14 -5.98 9.39
N LEU A 49 -4.31 -6.53 9.14
CA LEU A 49 -4.52 -7.98 9.23
C LEU A 49 -3.73 -8.73 8.17
N LEU A 50 -3.70 -8.26 6.92
CA LEU A 50 -2.88 -8.86 5.87
C LEU A 50 -1.39 -8.69 6.15
N GLY A 51 -0.95 -7.52 6.64
CA GLY A 51 0.43 -7.31 7.07
C GLY A 51 0.87 -8.30 8.17
N TYR A 52 -0.04 -8.66 9.08
CA TYR A 52 0.21 -9.64 10.13
C TYR A 52 0.22 -11.10 9.62
N LEU A 53 -0.68 -11.43 8.67
CA LEU A 53 -0.83 -12.81 8.17
C LEU A 53 0.25 -13.20 7.15
N LEU A 54 0.83 -12.24 6.44
CA LEU A 54 1.78 -12.47 5.36
C LEU A 54 3.22 -12.42 5.89
N PRO A 55 3.97 -13.52 5.86
CA PRO A 55 5.26 -13.64 6.56
C PRO A 55 6.36 -12.74 6.00
N GLU A 56 6.25 -12.31 4.73
CA GLU A 56 7.23 -11.42 4.12
C GLU A 56 6.89 -9.92 4.28
N CYS A 57 5.76 -9.59 4.90
CA CYS A 57 5.44 -8.20 5.23
C CYS A 57 6.21 -7.75 6.48
N ASP A 58 6.56 -6.46 6.52
CA ASP A 58 7.13 -5.88 7.72
C ASP A 58 6.08 -5.84 8.84
N PRO A 59 6.50 -5.92 10.12
CA PRO A 59 5.57 -5.91 11.24
C PRO A 59 4.71 -4.65 11.30
N VAL A 60 3.44 -4.83 11.58
CA VAL A 60 2.52 -3.72 11.84
C VAL A 60 2.89 -3.07 13.17
N HIS A 61 3.28 -1.82 13.13
CA HIS A 61 3.65 -1.04 14.31
C HIS A 61 2.46 -0.25 14.86
N LYS A 62 1.67 0.35 13.96
CA LYS A 62 0.55 1.20 14.36
C LYS A 62 -0.54 1.24 13.30
N VAL A 63 -1.78 1.24 13.77
CA VAL A 63 -2.97 1.51 12.96
C VAL A 63 -3.65 2.76 13.53
N SER A 64 -4.09 3.68 12.70
CA SER A 64 -4.76 4.90 13.13
C SER A 64 -5.82 5.34 12.14
N ILE A 65 -6.99 5.66 12.66
CA ILE A 65 -8.09 6.29 11.90
C ILE A 65 -8.11 7.82 12.05
N ILE A 66 -7.06 8.38 12.63
CA ILE A 66 -6.93 9.84 12.76
C ILE A 66 -6.40 10.38 11.42
N PRO A 67 -7.16 11.27 10.74
CA PRO A 67 -6.75 11.81 9.47
C PRO A 67 -5.43 12.57 9.54
N ARG A 68 -4.51 12.26 8.62
CA ARG A 68 -3.22 12.97 8.46
C ARG A 68 -2.98 13.31 7.00
N GLY A 69 -2.50 14.49 6.72
CA GLY A 69 -2.23 14.91 5.37
C GLY A 69 -3.45 14.75 4.45
N ARG A 70 -3.38 13.87 3.46
CA ARG A 70 -4.48 13.52 2.53
C ARG A 70 -5.18 12.22 2.91
N ALA A 71 -4.63 11.45 3.85
CA ALA A 71 -5.16 10.16 4.26
C ALA A 71 -6.25 10.29 5.33
N GLY A 72 -7.28 9.45 5.27
CA GLY A 72 -8.33 9.32 6.29
C GLY A 72 -7.85 8.55 7.52
N GLY A 73 -6.95 7.60 7.33
CA GLY A 73 -6.23 6.81 8.32
C GLY A 73 -4.86 6.42 7.81
N TYR A 74 -4.14 5.59 8.52
CA TYR A 74 -2.90 4.98 8.06
C TYR A 74 -2.54 3.74 8.87
N THR A 75 -1.91 2.79 8.18
CA THR A 75 -1.26 1.61 8.78
C THR A 75 0.24 1.75 8.60
N LEU A 76 0.96 1.84 9.73
CA LEU A 76 2.41 1.99 9.75
C LEU A 76 3.07 0.64 9.97
N LEU A 77 3.92 0.25 9.01
CA LEU A 77 4.81 -0.90 9.13
C LEU A 77 6.23 -0.39 9.38
N LEU A 78 6.97 -1.09 10.23
CA LEU A 78 8.37 -0.77 10.48
C LEU A 78 9.25 -1.95 10.09
N PRO A 79 10.18 -1.75 9.14
CA PRO A 79 11.17 -2.76 8.79
C PRO A 79 11.97 -3.18 10.02
N THR A 80 12.16 -4.48 10.19
CA THR A 80 13.02 -5.06 11.25
C THR A 80 14.48 -5.17 10.83
N GLU A 81 14.73 -5.07 9.53
CA GLU A 81 16.06 -5.19 8.94
C GLU A 81 16.20 -4.36 7.67
N ASP A 82 17.40 -3.93 7.35
CA ASP A 82 17.71 -3.27 6.08
C ASP A 82 17.79 -4.30 4.96
N ARG A 83 16.87 -4.23 4.01
CA ARG A 83 16.82 -5.13 2.85
C ARG A 83 17.34 -4.43 1.60
N ASN A 84 18.46 -4.92 1.09
CA ASN A 84 19.02 -4.44 -0.18
C ASN A 84 18.36 -5.07 -1.41
N TYR A 85 17.76 -6.24 -1.26
CA TYR A 85 17.10 -6.99 -2.33
C TYR A 85 15.70 -7.40 -1.92
N MET A 86 14.76 -7.27 -2.85
CA MET A 86 13.37 -7.70 -2.66
C MET A 86 13.10 -8.92 -3.51
N THR A 87 12.60 -9.99 -2.90
CA THR A 87 12.20 -11.20 -3.62
C THR A 87 10.83 -11.01 -4.27
N ARG A 88 10.52 -11.83 -5.28
CA ARG A 88 9.19 -11.87 -5.90
C ARG A 88 8.08 -12.13 -4.87
N THR A 89 8.32 -13.02 -3.92
CA THR A 89 7.38 -13.34 -2.83
C THR A 89 7.14 -12.14 -1.94
N HIS A 90 8.20 -11.43 -1.55
CA HIS A 90 8.10 -10.22 -0.74
C HIS A 90 7.25 -9.14 -1.44
N LEU A 91 7.54 -8.85 -2.72
CA LEU A 91 6.77 -7.88 -3.50
C LEU A 91 5.30 -8.30 -3.65
N ARG A 92 5.04 -9.60 -3.90
CA ARG A 92 3.68 -10.13 -3.98
C ARG A 92 2.92 -9.94 -2.66
N HIS A 93 3.54 -10.22 -1.52
CA HIS A 93 2.92 -10.01 -0.20
C HIS A 93 2.65 -8.53 0.08
N GLN A 94 3.55 -7.64 -0.32
CA GLN A 94 3.30 -6.19 -0.23
C GLN A 94 2.09 -5.77 -1.08
N ILE A 95 1.95 -6.29 -2.30
CA ILE A 95 0.80 -5.99 -3.17
C ILE A 95 -0.50 -6.49 -2.52
N ILE A 96 -0.52 -7.73 -2.02
CA ILE A 96 -1.68 -8.30 -1.34
C ILE A 96 -2.08 -7.42 -0.14
N MET A 97 -1.10 -6.99 0.66
CA MET A 97 -1.31 -6.11 1.81
C MET A 97 -1.86 -4.74 1.38
N MET A 98 -1.33 -4.12 0.30
CA MET A 98 -1.86 -2.86 -0.25
C MET A 98 -3.33 -2.98 -0.69
N LEU A 99 -3.76 -4.14 -1.18
CA LEU A 99 -5.15 -4.37 -1.58
C LEU A 99 -6.08 -4.60 -0.37
N GLY A 100 -5.53 -4.78 0.83
CA GLY A 100 -6.26 -5.12 2.05
C GLY A 100 -7.39 -4.17 2.39
N GLY A 101 -7.15 -2.86 2.28
CA GLY A 101 -8.16 -1.84 2.55
C GLY A 101 -9.36 -1.95 1.61
N ARG A 102 -9.12 -2.01 0.30
CA ARG A 102 -10.14 -2.20 -0.73
C ARG A 102 -10.96 -3.47 -0.50
N VAL A 103 -10.29 -4.58 -0.27
CA VAL A 103 -10.93 -5.88 -0.10
C VAL A 103 -11.74 -5.94 1.20
N ALA A 104 -11.29 -5.29 2.27
CA ALA A 104 -12.04 -5.18 3.52
C ALA A 104 -13.35 -4.39 3.32
N GLU A 105 -13.31 -3.26 2.57
CA GLU A 105 -14.50 -2.50 2.19
C GLU A 105 -15.49 -3.40 1.43
N GLU A 106 -15.03 -4.14 0.42
CA GLU A 106 -15.86 -5.03 -0.40
C GLU A 106 -16.56 -6.13 0.42
N ILE A 107 -15.81 -6.77 1.33
CA ILE A 107 -16.34 -7.92 2.11
C ILE A 107 -17.33 -7.47 3.17
N VAL A 108 -17.02 -6.38 3.88
CA VAL A 108 -17.77 -5.99 5.08
C VAL A 108 -18.84 -4.96 4.78
N LEU A 109 -18.52 -3.96 3.97
CA LEU A 109 -19.44 -2.85 3.69
C LEU A 109 -20.24 -3.07 2.41
N HIS A 110 -19.88 -4.06 1.60
CA HIS A 110 -20.45 -4.31 0.26
C HIS A 110 -20.42 -3.07 -0.64
N GLU A 111 -19.42 -2.22 -0.42
CA GLU A 111 -19.22 -0.95 -1.11
C GLU A 111 -17.73 -0.74 -1.35
N ILE A 112 -17.40 0.18 -2.25
CA ILE A 112 -16.02 0.55 -2.56
C ILE A 112 -15.86 2.06 -2.53
N SER A 113 -14.76 2.54 -1.98
CA SER A 113 -14.49 3.96 -1.87
C SER A 113 -13.30 4.42 -2.70
N THR A 114 -13.13 5.73 -2.82
CA THR A 114 -11.94 6.33 -3.43
C THR A 114 -10.71 6.29 -2.51
N GLY A 115 -10.88 5.87 -1.26
CA GLY A 115 -9.80 5.79 -0.26
C GLY A 115 -8.64 4.91 -0.70
N ALA A 116 -8.94 3.80 -1.38
CA ALA A 116 -7.94 2.84 -1.87
C ALA A 116 -7.19 3.29 -3.14
N SER A 117 -7.43 4.50 -3.67
CA SER A 117 -6.84 4.91 -4.97
C SER A 117 -5.30 4.88 -4.97
N ASN A 118 -4.67 5.36 -3.90
CA ASN A 118 -3.21 5.35 -3.77
C ASN A 118 -2.63 3.93 -3.66
N ASP A 119 -3.30 3.05 -2.91
CA ASP A 119 -2.86 1.67 -2.72
C ASP A 119 -2.94 0.89 -4.03
N ILE A 120 -4.01 1.08 -4.79
CA ILE A 120 -4.19 0.47 -6.12
C ILE A 120 -3.13 1.00 -7.10
N GLU A 121 -2.85 2.30 -7.09
CA GLU A 121 -1.83 2.92 -7.94
C GLU A 121 -0.44 2.34 -7.62
N ARG A 122 -0.07 2.26 -6.34
CA ARG A 122 1.21 1.68 -5.88
C ARG A 122 1.30 0.20 -6.21
N ALA A 123 0.26 -0.58 -5.97
CA ALA A 123 0.20 -1.99 -6.33
C ALA A 123 0.39 -2.20 -7.84
N THR A 124 -0.33 -1.43 -8.66
CA THR A 124 -0.22 -1.47 -10.13
C THR A 124 1.18 -1.12 -10.60
N SER A 125 1.77 -0.04 -10.05
CA SER A 125 3.12 0.39 -10.38
C SER A 125 4.15 -0.69 -10.00
N THR A 126 4.00 -1.31 -8.84
CA THR A 126 4.90 -2.39 -8.38
C THR A 126 4.82 -3.61 -9.31
N ILE A 127 3.61 -4.08 -9.67
CA ILE A 127 3.44 -5.18 -10.61
C ILE A 127 4.06 -4.84 -11.97
N ARG A 128 3.82 -3.63 -12.48
CA ARG A 128 4.39 -3.20 -13.75
C ARG A 128 5.92 -3.24 -13.73
N ARG A 129 6.54 -2.79 -12.65
CA ARG A 129 8.01 -2.87 -12.46
C ARG A 129 8.50 -4.32 -12.33
N MET A 130 7.77 -5.18 -11.63
CA MET A 130 8.08 -6.61 -11.55
C MET A 130 8.18 -7.24 -12.94
N ILE A 131 7.29 -6.87 -13.84
CA ILE A 131 7.24 -7.38 -15.21
C ILE A 131 8.32 -6.71 -16.08
N THR A 132 8.37 -5.37 -16.09
CA THR A 132 9.14 -4.63 -17.09
C THR A 132 10.58 -4.35 -16.71
N GLU A 133 10.88 -4.22 -15.41
CA GLU A 133 12.22 -3.87 -14.94
C GLU A 133 12.97 -5.07 -14.37
N TRP A 134 12.28 -5.98 -13.67
CA TRP A 134 12.92 -7.05 -12.90
C TRP A 134 12.74 -8.44 -13.50
N GLY A 135 11.99 -8.59 -14.61
CA GLY A 135 11.80 -9.86 -15.30
C GLY A 135 11.17 -10.95 -14.40
N MET A 136 10.24 -10.55 -13.52
CA MET A 136 9.62 -11.43 -12.52
C MET A 136 8.28 -12.03 -12.99
N SER A 137 7.98 -12.00 -14.29
CA SER A 137 6.80 -12.64 -14.86
C SER A 137 7.16 -14.04 -15.39
N ASP A 138 6.32 -15.03 -15.08
CA ASP A 138 6.48 -16.39 -15.64
C ASP A 138 6.04 -16.44 -17.11
N GLU A 139 5.08 -15.60 -17.51
CA GLU A 139 4.54 -15.54 -18.86
C GLU A 139 5.48 -14.81 -19.83
N LEU A 140 6.08 -13.71 -19.39
CA LEU A 140 6.94 -12.86 -20.22
C LEU A 140 8.43 -13.17 -20.06
N GLY A 141 8.79 -13.96 -19.05
CA GLY A 141 10.15 -14.40 -18.82
C GLY A 141 11.09 -13.35 -18.24
N THR A 142 12.39 -13.68 -18.27
CA THR A 142 13.46 -12.86 -17.68
C THR A 142 13.94 -11.83 -18.71
N ILE A 143 13.07 -10.91 -19.09
CA ILE A 143 13.32 -9.87 -20.09
C ILE A 143 12.93 -8.52 -19.49
N THR A 144 13.69 -7.46 -19.82
CA THR A 144 13.34 -6.08 -19.48
C THR A 144 12.65 -5.41 -20.67
N PHE A 145 11.60 -4.63 -20.38
CA PHE A 145 10.82 -3.90 -21.38
C PHE A 145 10.88 -2.40 -21.08
N GLY A 146 11.26 -1.60 -22.04
CA GLY A 146 11.41 -0.16 -21.90
C GLY A 146 12.89 0.27 -21.77
N ASN A 147 13.19 1.49 -22.19
CA ASN A 147 14.52 2.07 -22.02
C ASN A 147 14.65 2.64 -20.60
N ASN A 148 15.55 2.07 -19.81
CA ASN A 148 16.01 2.64 -18.55
C ASN A 148 17.03 3.78 -18.80
N ASN A 149 16.77 4.69 -19.73
CA ASN A 149 17.61 5.86 -19.94
C ASN A 149 17.38 6.89 -18.83
N ASN A 150 17.69 6.48 -17.58
CA ASN A 150 17.85 7.39 -16.44
C ASN A 150 19.12 8.27 -16.58
N ASP A 151 19.98 8.03 -17.59
CA ASP A 151 21.26 8.72 -17.75
C ASP A 151 21.19 10.01 -18.58
N GLN A 152 20.01 10.43 -19.05
CA GLN A 152 19.85 11.71 -19.77
C GLN A 152 19.02 12.72 -19.00
N VAL A 153 19.48 13.06 -17.78
CA VAL A 153 19.02 14.27 -17.06
C VAL A 153 19.77 15.50 -17.61
N PHE A 154 19.85 15.65 -18.91
CA PHE A 154 20.36 16.91 -19.49
C PHE A 154 19.49 17.35 -20.67
N LEU A 155 19.02 18.60 -20.56
CA LEU A 155 18.32 19.36 -21.60
C LEU A 155 16.82 19.11 -21.75
N GLY A 156 15.97 19.61 -20.80
CA GLY A 156 14.72 20.33 -21.12
C GLY A 156 13.75 19.77 -22.16
N ARG A 157 13.86 18.49 -22.53
CA ARG A 157 12.97 17.78 -23.41
C ARG A 157 12.40 16.58 -22.65
N ASP A 158 11.14 16.71 -22.31
CA ASP A 158 10.28 15.59 -21.97
C ASP A 158 10.05 14.77 -23.26
N LEU A 159 11.11 14.07 -23.67
CA LEU A 159 11.02 13.07 -24.72
C LEU A 159 10.28 11.90 -24.11
N GLY A 160 9.03 11.72 -24.48
CA GLY A 160 8.16 10.66 -24.05
C GLY A 160 8.93 9.33 -23.96
N ARG A 161 8.64 8.54 -22.95
CA ARG A 161 9.22 7.20 -22.78
C ARG A 161 8.99 6.43 -24.08
N ASP A 162 9.99 6.42 -24.96
CA ASP A 162 9.93 5.63 -26.20
C ASP A 162 9.84 4.17 -25.82
N ARG A 163 8.69 3.59 -26.13
CA ARG A 163 8.48 2.16 -25.97
C ARG A 163 9.40 1.45 -26.95
N ASN A 164 10.33 0.63 -26.44
CA ASN A 164 11.23 -0.20 -27.26
C ASN A 164 10.64 -1.58 -27.57
N TYR A 165 9.32 -1.74 -27.49
CA TYR A 165 8.61 -3.00 -27.72
C TYR A 165 7.32 -2.77 -28.54
N SER A 166 6.90 -3.84 -29.24
CA SER A 166 5.73 -3.82 -30.14
C SER A 166 4.41 -3.68 -29.37
N GLU A 167 3.33 -3.29 -30.06
CA GLU A 167 1.98 -3.23 -29.50
C GLU A 167 1.52 -4.62 -28.98
N ALA A 168 1.95 -5.70 -29.62
CA ALA A 168 1.65 -7.06 -29.16
C ALA A 168 2.28 -7.34 -27.79
N VAL A 169 3.51 -6.90 -27.57
CA VAL A 169 4.18 -7.01 -26.26
C VAL A 169 3.52 -6.10 -25.24
N ALA A 170 3.14 -4.87 -25.62
CA ALA A 170 2.39 -3.96 -24.73
C ALA A 170 1.10 -4.60 -24.24
N TYR A 171 0.33 -5.21 -25.13
CA TYR A 171 -0.89 -5.94 -24.78
C TYR A 171 -0.61 -7.11 -23.83
N SER A 172 0.47 -7.87 -24.06
CA SER A 172 0.86 -8.99 -23.19
C SER A 172 1.26 -8.50 -21.79
N ILE A 173 1.97 -7.34 -21.69
CA ILE A 173 2.30 -6.71 -20.40
C ILE A 173 1.01 -6.31 -19.67
N ASP A 174 0.07 -5.65 -20.33
CA ASP A 174 -1.17 -5.21 -19.69
C ASP A 174 -2.04 -6.39 -19.24
N LYS A 175 -2.08 -7.47 -20.03
CA LYS A 175 -2.75 -8.73 -19.65
C LYS A 175 -2.12 -9.35 -18.40
N GLU A 176 -0.80 -9.39 -18.34
CA GLU A 176 -0.06 -9.96 -17.20
C GLU A 176 -0.20 -9.09 -15.95
N VAL A 177 -0.16 -7.75 -16.09
CA VAL A 177 -0.46 -6.83 -14.97
C VAL A 177 -1.83 -7.12 -14.39
N LYS A 178 -2.85 -7.26 -15.26
CA LYS A 178 -4.21 -7.56 -14.81
C LYS A 178 -4.26 -8.92 -14.11
N ARG A 179 -3.66 -9.96 -14.67
CA ARG A 179 -3.63 -11.31 -14.09
C ARG A 179 -3.00 -11.30 -12.70
N MET A 180 -1.81 -10.70 -12.55
CA MET A 180 -1.13 -10.63 -11.27
C MET A 180 -1.91 -9.83 -10.22
N MET A 181 -2.61 -8.76 -10.64
CA MET A 181 -3.48 -7.98 -9.77
C MET A 181 -4.67 -8.81 -9.32
N ASP A 182 -5.35 -9.50 -10.24
CA ASP A 182 -6.50 -10.36 -9.93
C ASP A 182 -6.11 -11.50 -8.97
N ASP A 183 -4.94 -12.13 -9.18
CA ASP A 183 -4.40 -13.19 -8.30
C ASP A 183 -4.13 -12.65 -6.88
N CYS A 184 -3.53 -11.46 -6.76
CA CYS A 184 -3.28 -10.83 -5.46
C CYS A 184 -4.57 -10.40 -4.76
N HIS A 185 -5.55 -9.89 -5.52
CA HIS A 185 -6.86 -9.52 -5.00
C HIS A 185 -7.62 -10.75 -4.49
N ALA A 186 -7.62 -11.85 -5.24
CA ALA A 186 -8.26 -13.10 -4.84
C ALA A 186 -7.65 -13.67 -3.55
N GLU A 187 -6.33 -13.62 -3.42
CA GLU A 187 -5.63 -14.06 -2.21
C GLU A 187 -5.93 -13.16 -1.00
N ALA A 188 -5.93 -11.82 -1.18
CA ALA A 188 -6.34 -10.89 -0.15
C ALA A 188 -7.76 -11.18 0.34
N ARG A 189 -8.69 -11.40 -0.60
CA ARG A 189 -10.08 -11.73 -0.30
C ARG A 189 -10.23 -13.04 0.46
N ARG A 190 -9.49 -14.08 0.05
CA ARG A 190 -9.46 -15.37 0.75
C ARG A 190 -9.01 -15.21 2.20
N LEU A 191 -7.85 -14.57 2.40
CA LEU A 191 -7.25 -14.39 3.73
C LEU A 191 -8.14 -13.57 4.67
N LEU A 192 -8.73 -12.47 4.18
CA LEU A 192 -9.62 -11.64 5.00
C LEU A 192 -10.94 -12.35 5.30
N SER A 193 -11.52 -13.10 4.35
CA SER A 193 -12.74 -13.86 4.56
C SER A 193 -12.56 -14.97 5.59
N GLU A 194 -11.44 -15.69 5.56
CA GLU A 194 -11.09 -16.73 6.53
C GLU A 194 -10.82 -16.15 7.94
N ASN A 195 -10.53 -14.87 8.06
CA ASN A 195 -10.22 -14.18 9.31
C ASN A 195 -11.19 -13.03 9.63
N LEU A 196 -12.42 -13.10 9.16
CA LEU A 196 -13.42 -12.02 9.28
C LEU A 196 -13.63 -11.55 10.73
N GLY A 197 -13.66 -12.48 11.69
CA GLY A 197 -13.79 -12.14 13.10
C GLY A 197 -12.64 -11.29 13.65
N LYS A 198 -11.39 -11.58 13.21
CA LYS A 198 -10.22 -10.77 13.56
C LYS A 198 -10.27 -9.40 12.89
N LEU A 199 -10.67 -9.34 11.62
CA LEU A 199 -10.84 -8.09 10.87
C LEU A 199 -11.81 -7.15 11.59
N THR A 200 -12.97 -7.66 12.00
CA THR A 200 -13.99 -6.91 12.73
C THR A 200 -13.45 -6.42 14.08
N LEU A 201 -12.79 -7.29 14.83
CA LEU A 201 -12.21 -6.93 16.13
C LEU A 201 -11.19 -5.78 16.01
N ILE A 202 -10.27 -5.85 15.02
CA ILE A 202 -9.28 -4.79 14.79
C ILE A 202 -9.97 -3.47 14.42
N ALA A 203 -10.98 -3.51 13.55
CA ALA A 203 -11.73 -2.33 13.15
C ALA A 203 -12.48 -1.69 14.33
N GLU A 204 -13.08 -2.48 15.22
CA GLU A 204 -13.78 -2.01 16.42
C GLU A 204 -12.83 -1.36 17.42
N ILE A 205 -11.67 -1.98 17.70
CA ILE A 205 -10.63 -1.41 18.56
C ILE A 205 -10.14 -0.07 18.00
N GLY A 206 -9.95 0.04 16.71
CA GLY A 206 -9.52 1.29 16.05
C GLY A 206 -10.53 2.43 16.17
N ARG A 207 -11.81 2.13 16.42
CA ARG A 207 -12.90 3.12 16.60
C ARG A 207 -13.09 3.59 18.04
N ALA A 208 -12.70 2.78 19.01
CA ALA A 208 -12.83 3.09 20.43
C ALA A 208 -11.87 4.22 20.86
#